data_d1dc25b94247a7f62d06fbab857347d3
#
_entry.id   d1dc25b94247a7f62d06fbab857347d3
#
_cell.length_a   1.000
_cell.length_b   1.000
_cell.length_c   1.000
_cell.angle_alpha   90.00
_cell.angle_beta   90.00
_cell.angle_gamma   90.00
#
_symmetry.space_group_name_H-M   'P 1'
#
loop_
_entity.id
_entity.type
_entity.pdbx_description
1 polymer ?
#
loop_
_entity_poly.entity_id
_entity_poly.type
_entity_poly.pdbx_seq_one_letter_code
_entity_poly.pdbx_strand_id
1 'polypeptide(L)'
;MPEAPPTVLILGIGNLLWADEGFGVRAVEELHRHFEFPECVRLLDGGTQGIYLVQHIREADILIVFDAVDYGLAPGTLKFVEGGEVPKFLGVKKVSLHQTGFQEVLAMAEMMGDYPRHLLLIGVQPVELDDYGGSLRPQVKAQIVPAMAAALRFLEHHGIQVMARAKPLPEDATISTPETIMRHYEEGRPDERIALRIGDVRLLADGRWQGPDDFEAEIGRILAATGSAG
;
A
#
# COMPACT_ATOMS: atom_id res chain seq x y z
N MET A 1 -33.13 14.47 -15.08
CA MET A 1 -31.83 14.13 -15.71
C MET A 1 -31.32 12.89 -14.98
N PRO A 2 -30.76 11.89 -15.65
CA PRO A 2 -30.15 10.80 -14.92
C PRO A 2 -29.02 11.38 -14.03
N GLU A 3 -28.98 10.95 -12.79
CA GLU A 3 -27.94 11.32 -11.85
C GLU A 3 -26.58 10.81 -12.38
N ALA A 4 -25.54 11.61 -12.26
CA ALA A 4 -24.21 11.18 -12.70
C ALA A 4 -23.79 9.92 -11.91
N PRO A 5 -23.08 8.98 -12.53
CA PRO A 5 -22.61 7.79 -11.81
C PRO A 5 -21.72 8.23 -10.63
N PRO A 6 -21.78 7.50 -9.49
CA PRO A 6 -20.96 7.84 -8.34
C PRO A 6 -19.48 7.70 -8.66
N THR A 7 -18.66 8.61 -8.13
CA THR A 7 -17.21 8.52 -8.21
C THR A 7 -16.67 7.48 -7.22
N VAL A 8 -15.79 6.61 -7.70
CA VAL A 8 -15.24 5.51 -6.91
C VAL A 8 -13.72 5.63 -6.82
N LEU A 9 -13.19 5.50 -5.61
CA LEU A 9 -11.76 5.33 -5.37
C LEU A 9 -11.50 3.93 -4.79
N ILE A 10 -10.62 3.17 -5.43
CA ILE A 10 -10.09 1.92 -4.91
C ILE A 10 -8.62 2.18 -4.53
N LEU A 11 -8.33 2.05 -3.25
CA LEU A 11 -7.07 2.47 -2.65
C LEU A 11 -6.33 1.29 -2.03
N GLY A 12 -5.09 1.08 -2.43
CA GLY A 12 -4.17 0.15 -1.77
C GLY A 12 -3.27 0.90 -0.80
N ILE A 13 -3.34 0.57 0.48
CA ILE A 13 -2.47 1.14 1.51
C ILE A 13 -1.43 0.10 1.91
N GLY A 14 -0.25 0.57 2.27
CA GLY A 14 0.83 -0.25 2.78
C GLY A 14 2.18 0.02 2.13
N ASN A 15 3.21 -0.60 2.67
CA ASN A 15 4.58 -0.42 2.20
C ASN A 15 5.08 -1.68 1.50
N LEU A 16 5.31 -1.60 0.19
CA LEU A 16 5.83 -2.70 -0.62
C LEU A 16 7.20 -3.21 -0.16
N LEU A 17 7.94 -2.41 0.60
CA LEU A 17 9.26 -2.76 1.10
C LEU A 17 9.23 -3.65 2.35
N TRP A 18 8.05 -3.89 2.96
CA TRP A 18 7.91 -4.60 4.22
C TRP A 18 6.90 -5.75 4.12
N ALA A 19 7.34 -6.88 3.59
CA ALA A 19 6.60 -8.15 3.57
C ALA A 19 5.08 -7.98 3.36
N ASP A 20 4.26 -8.39 4.33
CA ASP A 20 2.80 -8.38 4.21
C ASP A 20 2.17 -6.98 4.26
N GLU A 21 2.91 -5.94 4.65
CA GLU A 21 2.42 -4.55 4.55
C GLU A 21 2.08 -4.16 3.11
N GLY A 22 2.71 -4.79 2.12
CA GLY A 22 2.45 -4.56 0.70
C GLY A 22 1.10 -5.07 0.20
N PHE A 23 0.32 -5.79 1.01
CA PHE A 23 -0.92 -6.45 0.57
C PHE A 23 -1.90 -5.52 -0.13
N GLY A 24 -2.14 -4.33 0.44
CA GLY A 24 -3.12 -3.40 -0.12
C GLY A 24 -2.75 -2.95 -1.53
N VAL A 25 -1.50 -2.54 -1.73
CA VAL A 25 -1.00 -2.12 -3.05
C VAL A 25 -1.06 -3.29 -4.05
N ARG A 26 -0.62 -4.49 -3.64
CA ARG A 26 -0.65 -5.69 -4.49
C ARG A 26 -2.06 -6.09 -4.91
N ALA A 27 -3.05 -5.96 -4.03
CA ALA A 27 -4.45 -6.23 -4.37
C ALA A 27 -4.99 -5.27 -5.44
N VAL A 28 -4.65 -3.99 -5.35
CA VAL A 28 -5.06 -2.99 -6.35
C VAL A 28 -4.31 -3.17 -7.68
N GLU A 29 -3.03 -3.53 -7.67
CA GLU A 29 -2.29 -3.91 -8.87
C GLU A 29 -2.94 -5.08 -9.60
N GLU A 30 -3.33 -6.15 -8.88
CA GLU A 30 -3.99 -7.31 -9.48
C GLU A 30 -5.39 -6.97 -10.00
N LEU A 31 -6.15 -6.09 -9.34
CA LEU A 31 -7.40 -5.56 -9.87
C LEU A 31 -7.15 -4.84 -11.21
N HIS A 32 -6.17 -3.97 -11.28
CA HIS A 32 -5.81 -3.25 -12.51
C HIS A 32 -5.44 -4.21 -13.65
N ARG A 33 -4.68 -5.25 -13.35
CA ARG A 33 -4.22 -6.22 -14.34
C ARG A 33 -5.35 -7.06 -14.92
N HIS A 34 -6.32 -7.45 -14.11
CA HIS A 34 -7.33 -8.44 -14.47
C HIS A 34 -8.67 -7.86 -14.89
N PHE A 35 -8.95 -6.59 -14.58
CA PHE A 35 -10.26 -5.98 -14.81
C PHE A 35 -10.18 -4.64 -15.53
N GLU A 36 -11.26 -4.33 -16.27
CA GLU A 36 -11.50 -3.03 -16.88
C GLU A 36 -12.57 -2.30 -16.07
N PHE A 37 -12.23 -1.10 -15.63
CA PHE A 37 -13.09 -0.26 -14.81
C PHE A 37 -13.67 0.88 -15.65
N PRO A 38 -14.92 1.30 -15.40
CA PRO A 38 -15.48 2.49 -16.02
C PRO A 38 -14.76 3.76 -15.55
N GLU A 39 -14.88 4.85 -16.31
CA GLU A 39 -14.19 6.13 -16.04
C GLU A 39 -14.47 6.71 -14.64
N CYS A 40 -15.61 6.38 -14.04
CA CYS A 40 -15.95 6.83 -12.70
C CYS A 40 -15.17 6.10 -11.59
N VAL A 41 -14.39 5.06 -11.92
CA VAL A 41 -13.60 4.28 -10.96
C VAL A 41 -12.12 4.56 -11.16
N ARG A 42 -11.46 5.02 -10.11
CA ARG A 42 -10.02 5.23 -10.06
C ARG A 42 -9.36 4.25 -9.11
N LEU A 43 -8.31 3.59 -9.59
CA LEU A 43 -7.42 2.77 -8.78
C LEU A 43 -6.19 3.61 -8.41
N LEU A 44 -5.74 3.51 -7.16
CA LEU A 44 -4.61 4.28 -6.66
C LEU A 44 -3.73 3.43 -5.74
N ASP A 45 -2.43 3.44 -6.02
CA ASP A 45 -1.41 3.06 -5.05
C ASP A 45 -1.28 4.22 -4.05
N GLY A 46 -1.84 4.03 -2.86
CA GLY A 46 -1.76 4.99 -1.77
C GLY A 46 -0.48 4.84 -0.97
N GLY A 47 0.18 3.68 -1.07
CA GLY A 47 1.43 3.42 -0.36
C GLY A 47 1.37 3.87 1.10
N THR A 48 2.31 4.72 1.48
CA THR A 48 2.41 5.33 2.82
C THR A 48 2.18 6.85 2.79
N GLN A 49 1.45 7.36 1.80
CA GLN A 49 1.35 8.79 1.50
C GLN A 49 0.58 9.61 2.57
N GLY A 50 -0.20 8.93 3.45
CA GLY A 50 -0.89 9.59 4.55
C GLY A 50 -1.73 10.79 4.09
N ILE A 51 -1.46 11.99 4.61
CA ILE A 51 -2.26 13.20 4.42
C ILE A 51 -2.48 13.60 2.94
N TYR A 52 -1.58 13.25 2.04
CA TYR A 52 -1.73 13.55 0.61
C TYR A 52 -2.92 12.82 -0.04
N LEU A 53 -3.43 11.77 0.59
CA LEU A 53 -4.61 11.04 0.13
C LEU A 53 -5.93 11.78 0.35
N VAL A 54 -5.95 12.81 1.21
CA VAL A 54 -7.17 13.57 1.54
C VAL A 54 -7.91 14.06 0.30
N GLN A 55 -7.19 14.65 -0.66
CA GLN A 55 -7.82 15.19 -1.88
C GLN A 55 -8.54 14.09 -2.67
N HIS A 56 -7.92 12.93 -2.80
CA HIS A 56 -8.48 11.80 -3.54
C HIS A 56 -9.71 11.21 -2.85
N ILE A 57 -9.71 11.16 -1.53
CA ILE A 57 -10.82 10.63 -0.73
C ILE A 57 -12.02 11.57 -0.78
N ARG A 58 -11.81 12.87 -0.71
CA ARG A 58 -12.85 13.88 -0.78
C ARG A 58 -13.62 13.89 -2.09
N GLU A 59 -12.99 13.47 -3.18
CA GLU A 59 -13.59 13.40 -4.52
C GLU A 59 -14.40 12.12 -4.73
N ALA A 60 -14.39 11.17 -3.78
CA ALA A 60 -15.00 9.87 -3.93
C ALA A 60 -16.33 9.77 -3.18
N ASP A 61 -17.39 9.33 -3.88
CA ASP A 61 -18.66 8.92 -3.25
C ASP A 61 -18.54 7.54 -2.62
N ILE A 62 -17.73 6.65 -3.24
CA ILE A 62 -17.47 5.28 -2.80
C ILE A 62 -15.96 5.10 -2.62
N LEU A 63 -15.55 4.65 -1.45
CA LEU A 63 -14.16 4.35 -1.14
C LEU A 63 -14.00 2.87 -0.76
N ILE A 64 -13.12 2.16 -1.46
CA ILE A 64 -12.69 0.81 -1.10
C ILE A 64 -11.23 0.88 -0.73
N VAL A 65 -10.87 0.37 0.43
CA VAL A 65 -9.50 0.37 0.95
C VAL A 65 -9.03 -1.06 1.15
N PHE A 66 -7.85 -1.39 0.63
CA PHE A 66 -7.13 -2.62 0.94
C PHE A 66 -5.95 -2.29 1.85
N ASP A 67 -5.77 -3.05 2.92
CA ASP A 67 -4.67 -2.85 3.88
C ASP A 67 -4.31 -4.16 4.60
N ALA A 68 -3.08 -4.26 5.08
CA ALA A 68 -2.67 -5.30 6.02
C ALA A 68 -2.83 -4.75 7.45
N VAL A 69 -3.79 -5.30 8.20
CA VAL A 69 -4.12 -4.78 9.54
C VAL A 69 -4.04 -5.89 10.58
N ASP A 70 -3.24 -5.65 11.63
CA ASP A 70 -3.18 -6.58 12.77
C ASP A 70 -4.40 -6.44 13.66
N TYR A 71 -5.35 -7.34 13.46
CA TYR A 71 -6.55 -7.46 14.30
C TYR A 71 -6.39 -8.50 15.44
N GLY A 72 -5.23 -9.17 15.53
CA GLY A 72 -5.02 -10.29 16.44
C GLY A 72 -5.78 -11.54 16.02
N LEU A 73 -6.08 -11.69 14.73
CA LEU A 73 -6.74 -12.85 14.14
C LEU A 73 -5.71 -13.90 13.69
N ALA A 74 -6.19 -15.05 13.22
CA ALA A 74 -5.30 -16.02 12.59
C ALA A 74 -4.68 -15.41 11.31
N PRO A 75 -3.36 -15.55 11.06
CA PRO A 75 -2.69 -15.04 9.88
C PRO A 75 -3.39 -15.42 8.57
N GLY A 76 -3.51 -14.50 7.62
CA GLY A 76 -4.23 -14.67 6.38
C GLY A 76 -5.75 -14.57 6.50
N THR A 77 -6.29 -14.20 7.66
CA THR A 77 -7.74 -13.97 7.80
C THR A 77 -8.12 -12.63 7.16
N LEU A 78 -9.13 -12.65 6.28
CA LEU A 78 -9.73 -11.41 5.76
C LEU A 78 -10.76 -10.86 6.74
N LYS A 79 -10.76 -9.55 6.89
CA LYS A 79 -11.74 -8.79 7.66
C LYS A 79 -12.36 -7.72 6.78
N PHE A 80 -13.69 -7.70 6.73
CA PHE A 80 -14.46 -6.69 6.01
C PHE A 80 -15.12 -5.76 7.02
N VAL A 81 -14.98 -4.46 6.81
CA VAL A 81 -15.56 -3.43 7.66
C VAL A 81 -16.19 -2.37 6.77
N GLU A 82 -17.44 -1.99 7.06
CA GLU A 82 -18.20 -1.05 6.23
C GLU A 82 -18.59 0.22 7.01
N GLY A 83 -18.66 1.33 6.27
CA GLY A 83 -19.22 2.59 6.74
C GLY A 83 -18.50 3.17 7.96
N GLY A 84 -19.26 3.68 8.91
CA GLY A 84 -18.77 4.37 10.10
C GLY A 84 -17.97 3.53 11.11
N GLU A 85 -17.86 2.22 10.89
CA GLU A 85 -17.02 1.37 11.71
C GLU A 85 -15.55 1.39 11.25
N VAL A 86 -15.28 1.77 9.99
CA VAL A 86 -13.92 1.74 9.42
C VAL A 86 -12.91 2.58 10.21
N PRO A 87 -13.20 3.84 10.61
CA PRO A 87 -12.25 4.63 11.39
C PRO A 87 -11.89 3.98 12.74
N LYS A 88 -12.86 3.32 13.37
CA LYS A 88 -12.63 2.62 14.65
C LYS A 88 -11.67 1.45 14.49
N PHE A 89 -11.81 0.68 13.40
CA PHE A 89 -10.95 -0.48 13.15
C PHE A 89 -9.52 -0.09 12.78
N LEU A 90 -9.31 0.98 12.05
CA LEU A 90 -7.98 1.50 11.74
C LEU A 90 -7.23 2.03 12.98
N GLY A 91 -7.96 2.41 14.03
CA GLY A 91 -7.39 2.93 15.28
C GLY A 91 -7.06 1.89 16.35
N VAL A 92 -7.48 0.62 16.19
CA VAL A 92 -7.45 -0.38 17.28
C VAL A 92 -6.04 -0.89 17.60
N LYS A 93 -5.16 -1.00 16.61
CA LYS A 93 -3.75 -1.33 16.83
C LYS A 93 -2.85 -0.51 15.91
N LYS A 94 -2.02 0.34 16.51
CA LYS A 94 -1.00 1.12 15.82
C LYS A 94 0.22 0.23 15.52
N VAL A 95 0.13 -0.61 14.50
CA VAL A 95 1.24 -1.51 14.12
C VAL A 95 2.19 -0.80 13.16
N SER A 96 1.70 0.14 12.35
CA SER A 96 2.54 0.92 11.46
C SER A 96 2.16 2.40 11.43
N LEU A 97 3.14 3.26 11.11
CA LEU A 97 2.95 4.71 11.04
C LEU A 97 1.91 5.13 9.99
N HIS A 98 1.78 4.38 8.90
CA HIS A 98 0.84 4.71 7.84
C HIS A 98 -0.63 4.44 8.22
N GLN A 99 -0.91 3.45 9.06
CA GLN A 99 -2.27 3.17 9.55
C GLN A 99 -2.82 4.32 10.41
N THR A 100 -1.98 4.89 11.27
CA THR A 100 -2.35 6.10 12.03
C THR A 100 -2.63 7.27 11.09
N GLY A 101 -1.78 7.47 10.08
CA GLY A 101 -1.95 8.53 9.09
C GLY A 101 -3.25 8.41 8.29
N PHE A 102 -3.70 7.20 7.97
CA PHE A 102 -4.94 7.02 7.20
C PHE A 102 -6.21 7.31 8.02
N GLN A 103 -6.22 6.99 9.29
CA GLN A 103 -7.32 7.39 10.19
C GLN A 103 -7.45 8.93 10.25
N GLU A 104 -6.32 9.63 10.33
CA GLU A 104 -6.29 11.09 10.32
C GLU A 104 -6.79 11.66 8.99
N VAL A 105 -6.48 11.00 7.86
CA VAL A 105 -6.98 11.37 6.53
C VAL A 105 -8.51 11.28 6.46
N LEU A 106 -9.10 10.19 6.96
CA LEU A 106 -10.56 10.03 7.02
C LEU A 106 -11.20 11.08 7.94
N ALA A 107 -10.64 11.33 9.11
CA ALA A 107 -11.13 12.35 10.03
C ALA A 107 -11.06 13.76 9.41
N MET A 108 -10.01 14.05 8.64
CA MET A 108 -9.89 15.32 7.93
C MET A 108 -10.93 15.46 6.81
N ALA A 109 -11.16 14.42 6.01
CA ALA A 109 -12.21 14.42 4.99
C ALA A 109 -13.59 14.67 5.62
N GLU A 110 -13.87 14.04 6.76
CA GLU A 110 -15.11 14.27 7.53
C GLU A 110 -15.23 15.71 8.03
N MET A 111 -14.16 16.28 8.61
CA MET A 111 -14.13 17.66 9.05
C MET A 111 -14.37 18.68 7.91
N MET A 112 -13.92 18.33 6.71
CA MET A 112 -14.10 19.17 5.52
C MET A 112 -15.48 19.00 4.87
N GLY A 113 -16.30 18.06 5.35
CA GLY A 113 -17.66 17.80 4.85
C GLY A 113 -17.74 16.94 3.59
N ASP A 114 -16.62 16.37 3.16
CA ASP A 114 -16.50 15.58 1.92
C ASP A 114 -16.14 14.12 2.25
N TYR A 115 -16.89 13.50 3.15
CA TYR A 115 -16.70 12.10 3.53
C TYR A 115 -17.38 11.16 2.54
N PRO A 116 -16.74 10.06 2.09
CA PRO A 116 -17.36 9.08 1.20
C PRO A 116 -18.68 8.53 1.75
N ARG A 117 -19.71 8.47 0.92
CA ARG A 117 -21.05 7.96 1.33
C ARG A 117 -21.01 6.47 1.64
N HIS A 118 -20.17 5.74 0.91
CA HIS A 118 -19.98 4.29 1.06
C HIS A 118 -18.49 4.00 1.23
N LEU A 119 -18.16 3.30 2.28
CA LEU A 119 -16.77 2.97 2.63
C LEU A 119 -16.66 1.49 2.97
N LEU A 120 -15.74 0.78 2.32
CA LEU A 120 -15.39 -0.61 2.59
C LEU A 120 -13.88 -0.71 2.86
N LEU A 121 -13.51 -1.23 4.02
CA LEU A 121 -12.16 -1.67 4.33
C LEU A 121 -12.08 -3.19 4.18
N ILE A 122 -11.14 -3.64 3.36
CA ILE A 122 -10.78 -5.04 3.16
C ILE A 122 -9.40 -5.24 3.77
N GLY A 123 -9.39 -5.65 5.03
CA GLY A 123 -8.16 -5.87 5.77
C GLY A 123 -7.74 -7.34 5.75
N VAL A 124 -6.45 -7.61 5.68
CA VAL A 124 -5.88 -8.95 5.89
C VAL A 124 -5.08 -8.98 7.18
N GLN A 125 -5.21 -10.05 7.96
CA GLN A 125 -4.31 -10.30 9.09
C GLN A 125 -2.93 -10.72 8.57
N PRO A 126 -1.88 -9.91 8.80
CA PRO A 126 -0.53 -10.26 8.35
C PRO A 126 0.06 -11.45 9.11
N VAL A 127 1.02 -12.10 8.49
CA VAL A 127 1.91 -13.10 9.10
C VAL A 127 3.17 -12.42 9.61
N GLU A 128 3.74 -11.54 8.77
CA GLU A 128 5.03 -10.91 9.01
C GLU A 128 5.02 -9.45 8.50
N LEU A 129 5.43 -8.53 9.35
CA LEU A 129 5.52 -7.11 9.04
C LEU A 129 6.95 -6.57 9.10
N ASP A 130 7.86 -7.25 9.80
CA ASP A 130 9.20 -6.74 10.09
C ASP A 130 10.29 -7.28 9.13
N ASP A 131 9.90 -7.85 7.99
CA ASP A 131 10.84 -8.38 6.99
C ASP A 131 11.06 -7.37 5.86
N TYR A 132 12.03 -6.48 6.02
CA TYR A 132 12.43 -5.52 4.98
C TYR A 132 12.95 -6.24 3.74
N GLY A 133 12.47 -5.83 2.56
CA GLY A 133 12.76 -6.49 1.29
C GLY A 133 12.04 -7.84 1.12
N GLY A 134 11.16 -8.22 2.05
CA GLY A 134 10.32 -9.40 1.93
C GLY A 134 9.11 -9.18 1.03
N SER A 135 8.62 -10.26 0.38
CA SER A 135 7.34 -10.27 -0.32
C SER A 135 6.23 -10.81 0.59
N LEU A 136 5.00 -10.75 0.10
CA LEU A 136 3.83 -11.30 0.80
C LEU A 136 4.05 -12.76 1.19
N ARG A 137 3.73 -13.09 2.42
CA ARG A 137 3.71 -14.49 2.87
C ARG A 137 2.63 -15.28 2.15
N PRO A 138 2.82 -16.59 1.89
CA PRO A 138 1.90 -17.40 1.11
C PRO A 138 0.45 -17.32 1.57
N GLN A 139 0.21 -17.27 2.89
CA GLN A 139 -1.12 -17.16 3.48
C GLN A 139 -1.79 -15.83 3.14
N VAL A 140 -1.04 -14.74 3.12
CA VAL A 140 -1.52 -13.39 2.79
C VAL A 140 -1.67 -13.24 1.28
N LYS A 141 -0.70 -13.70 0.51
CA LYS A 141 -0.76 -13.70 -0.97
C LYS A 141 -1.99 -14.44 -1.49
N ALA A 142 -2.35 -15.58 -0.86
CA ALA A 142 -3.55 -16.34 -1.21
C ALA A 142 -4.86 -15.56 -1.00
N GLN A 143 -4.84 -14.49 -0.21
CA GLN A 143 -6.02 -13.67 0.06
C GLN A 143 -6.26 -12.56 -0.97
N ILE A 144 -5.34 -12.31 -1.89
CA ILE A 144 -5.53 -11.29 -2.94
C ILE A 144 -6.81 -11.57 -3.74
N VAL A 145 -6.98 -12.77 -4.27
CA VAL A 145 -8.14 -13.13 -5.09
C VAL A 145 -9.47 -13.04 -4.31
N PRO A 146 -9.60 -13.61 -3.09
CA PRO A 146 -10.80 -13.43 -2.27
C PRO A 146 -11.10 -11.96 -1.94
N ALA A 147 -10.08 -11.15 -1.67
CA ALA A 147 -10.22 -9.73 -1.38
C ALA A 147 -10.72 -8.94 -2.61
N MET A 148 -10.13 -9.19 -3.79
CA MET A 148 -10.61 -8.64 -5.06
C MET A 148 -12.08 -8.98 -5.32
N ALA A 149 -12.46 -10.25 -5.11
CA ALA A 149 -13.84 -10.70 -5.29
C ALA A 149 -14.81 -9.98 -4.34
N ALA A 150 -14.39 -9.64 -3.12
CA ALA A 150 -15.20 -8.85 -2.20
C ALA A 150 -15.39 -7.40 -2.69
N ALA A 151 -14.32 -6.76 -3.18
CA ALA A 151 -14.41 -5.42 -3.75
C ALA A 151 -15.33 -5.37 -4.98
N LEU A 152 -15.21 -6.35 -5.88
CA LEU A 152 -16.05 -6.42 -7.07
C LEU A 152 -17.54 -6.61 -6.72
N ARG A 153 -17.87 -7.45 -5.73
CA ARG A 153 -19.25 -7.59 -5.23
C ARG A 153 -19.78 -6.30 -4.62
N PHE A 154 -18.94 -5.58 -3.90
CA PHE A 154 -19.31 -4.29 -3.31
C PHE A 154 -19.61 -3.27 -4.40
N LEU A 155 -18.79 -3.19 -5.45
CA LEU A 155 -19.03 -2.34 -6.61
C LEU A 155 -20.34 -2.70 -7.33
N GLU A 156 -20.56 -3.99 -7.58
CA GLU A 156 -21.81 -4.49 -8.21
C GLU A 156 -23.04 -4.12 -7.39
N HIS A 157 -22.97 -4.23 -6.05
CA HIS A 157 -24.05 -3.83 -5.15
C HIS A 157 -24.40 -2.33 -5.28
N HIS A 158 -23.41 -1.51 -5.60
CA HIS A 158 -23.59 -0.07 -5.85
C HIS A 158 -23.81 0.27 -7.32
N GLY A 159 -24.12 -0.71 -8.17
CA GLY A 159 -24.45 -0.51 -9.58
C GLY A 159 -23.26 -0.23 -10.49
N ILE A 160 -22.04 -0.41 -10.02
CA ILE A 160 -20.81 -0.26 -10.81
C ILE A 160 -20.47 -1.59 -11.47
N GLN A 161 -20.57 -1.63 -12.80
CA GLN A 161 -20.21 -2.82 -13.57
C GLN A 161 -18.74 -2.79 -13.94
N VAL A 162 -18.04 -3.87 -13.62
CA VAL A 162 -16.62 -4.07 -13.93
C VAL A 162 -16.50 -5.28 -14.86
N MET A 163 -15.69 -5.16 -15.91
CA MET A 163 -15.48 -6.23 -16.88
C MET A 163 -14.16 -6.93 -16.64
N ALA A 164 -14.18 -8.27 -16.64
CA ALA A 164 -12.94 -9.03 -16.64
C ALA A 164 -12.23 -8.87 -18.01
N ARG A 165 -10.92 -8.63 -18.00
CA ARG A 165 -10.13 -8.61 -19.23
C ARG A 165 -10.03 -10.01 -19.82
N ALA A 166 -10.14 -10.12 -21.14
CA ALA A 166 -9.93 -11.40 -21.85
C ALA A 166 -8.51 -11.97 -21.62
N LYS A 167 -7.53 -11.08 -21.43
CA LYS A 167 -6.17 -11.40 -20.98
C LYS A 167 -5.72 -10.37 -19.97
N PRO A 168 -5.08 -10.78 -18.88
CA PRO A 168 -4.48 -9.83 -17.94
C PRO A 168 -3.47 -8.91 -18.64
N LEU A 169 -3.34 -7.69 -18.15
CA LEU A 169 -2.25 -6.81 -18.59
C LEU A 169 -0.90 -7.44 -18.24
N PRO A 170 0.17 -7.11 -19.02
CA PRO A 170 1.53 -7.50 -18.65
C PRO A 170 1.89 -7.06 -17.23
N GLU A 171 2.83 -7.76 -16.60
CA GLU A 171 3.21 -7.46 -15.20
C GLU A 171 3.85 -6.08 -15.05
N ASP A 172 4.46 -5.55 -16.09
CA ASP A 172 5.06 -4.22 -16.13
C ASP A 172 4.03 -3.08 -16.37
N ALA A 173 2.81 -3.43 -16.75
CA ALA A 173 1.69 -2.48 -16.81
C ALA A 173 1.08 -2.28 -15.41
N THR A 174 1.89 -1.80 -14.48
CA THR A 174 1.53 -1.56 -13.07
C THR A 174 1.01 -0.15 -12.86
N ILE A 175 0.22 0.05 -11.79
CA ILE A 175 -0.17 1.38 -11.30
C ILE A 175 0.93 2.02 -10.43
N SER A 176 1.86 1.22 -9.92
CA SER A 176 3.05 1.64 -9.17
C SER A 176 4.24 1.81 -10.12
N THR A 177 5.46 1.61 -9.64
CA THR A 177 6.67 1.66 -10.47
C THR A 177 7.04 0.27 -11.00
N PRO A 178 7.55 0.15 -12.24
CA PRO A 178 7.93 -1.15 -12.81
C PRO A 178 8.97 -1.92 -11.98
N GLU A 179 9.80 -1.21 -11.23
CA GLU A 179 10.82 -1.79 -10.35
C GLU A 179 10.23 -2.53 -9.15
N THR A 180 8.99 -2.18 -8.77
CA THR A 180 8.31 -2.75 -7.59
C THR A 180 7.36 -3.90 -7.93
N ILE A 181 7.29 -4.37 -9.18
CA ILE A 181 6.44 -5.52 -9.53
C ILE A 181 6.79 -6.73 -8.68
N MET A 182 5.76 -7.48 -8.27
CA MET A 182 5.90 -8.56 -7.28
C MET A 182 6.97 -9.58 -7.68
N ARG A 183 7.02 -10.01 -8.95
CA ARG A 183 8.00 -10.98 -9.43
C ARG A 183 9.44 -10.47 -9.29
N HIS A 184 9.74 -9.24 -9.72
CA HIS A 184 11.09 -8.66 -9.56
C HIS A 184 11.49 -8.57 -8.09
N TYR A 185 10.54 -8.28 -7.23
CA TYR A 185 10.76 -8.20 -5.79
C TYR A 185 11.06 -9.57 -5.19
N GLU A 186 10.34 -10.61 -5.60
CA GLU A 186 10.52 -11.99 -5.15
C GLU A 186 11.81 -12.62 -5.69
N GLU A 187 12.07 -12.47 -7.00
CA GLU A 187 13.24 -13.04 -7.68
C GLU A 187 14.53 -12.28 -7.39
N GLY A 188 14.45 -10.96 -7.22
CA GLY A 188 15.60 -10.09 -6.93
C GLY A 188 16.05 -10.11 -5.47
N ARG A 189 15.31 -10.76 -4.58
CA ARG A 189 15.68 -10.84 -3.17
C ARG A 189 16.99 -11.61 -2.98
N PRO A 190 18.00 -11.01 -2.31
CA PRO A 190 19.21 -11.72 -2.00
C PRO A 190 18.96 -12.89 -1.04
N ASP A 191 19.78 -13.95 -1.11
CA ASP A 191 19.74 -15.07 -0.17
C ASP A 191 19.78 -14.57 1.28
N GLU A 192 18.99 -15.18 2.17
CA GLU A 192 18.88 -14.79 3.59
C GLU A 192 20.23 -14.66 4.31
N ARG A 193 21.22 -15.44 3.88
CA ARG A 193 22.57 -15.42 4.46
C ARG A 193 23.36 -14.16 4.12
N ILE A 194 22.95 -13.44 3.07
CA ILE A 194 23.61 -12.21 2.58
C ILE A 194 22.68 -10.99 2.66
N ALA A 195 21.39 -11.19 2.88
CA ALA A 195 20.44 -10.11 3.02
C ALA A 195 20.57 -9.41 4.37
N LEU A 196 20.83 -8.11 4.34
CA LEU A 196 20.85 -7.25 5.53
C LEU A 196 19.40 -6.83 5.85
N ARG A 197 18.76 -7.52 6.79
CA ARG A 197 17.37 -7.22 7.22
C ARG A 197 17.30 -6.14 8.30
N ILE A 198 18.30 -6.08 9.14
CA ILE A 198 18.52 -5.10 10.19
C ILE A 198 19.99 -4.75 10.09
N GLY A 199 20.39 -3.56 9.74
CA GLY A 199 21.81 -3.20 9.59
C GLY A 199 22.77 -4.22 10.22
N ASP A 200 23.91 -4.46 9.65
CA ASP A 200 24.76 -5.57 10.10
C ASP A 200 25.16 -5.38 11.57
N VAL A 201 24.49 -6.11 12.47
CA VAL A 201 24.75 -6.08 13.92
C VAL A 201 26.24 -6.31 14.22
N ARG A 202 26.94 -7.04 13.34
CA ARG A 202 28.41 -7.26 13.46
C ARG A 202 29.16 -5.96 13.23
N LEU A 203 28.70 -5.09 12.31
CA LEU A 203 29.26 -3.75 12.09
C LEU A 203 28.98 -2.81 13.26
N LEU A 204 27.73 -2.89 13.82
CA LEU A 204 27.35 -2.10 14.98
C LEU A 204 28.03 -2.57 16.26
N ALA A 205 28.30 -3.88 16.39
CA ALA A 205 28.99 -4.48 17.56
C ALA A 205 30.50 -4.37 17.50
N ASP A 206 31.09 -4.26 16.31
CA ASP A 206 32.57 -4.30 16.14
C ASP A 206 33.25 -2.99 16.56
N GLY A 207 32.54 -1.91 16.86
CA GLY A 207 33.14 -0.63 17.30
C GLY A 207 34.28 -0.07 16.43
N ARG A 208 34.70 -0.85 15.40
CA ARG A 208 35.75 -0.56 14.43
C ARG A 208 35.23 0.09 13.16
N TRP A 209 33.86 0.17 13.00
CA TRP A 209 33.32 0.93 11.91
C TRP A 209 33.49 2.43 12.24
N GLN A 210 34.62 2.92 11.87
CA GLN A 210 34.84 4.34 11.63
C GLN A 210 34.36 4.54 10.20
N GLY A 211 33.45 5.46 9.94
CA GLY A 211 33.06 5.79 8.57
C GLY A 211 34.27 5.89 7.65
N PRO A 212 34.14 6.01 6.33
CA PRO A 212 35.30 6.14 5.46
C PRO A 212 36.27 7.12 6.10
N ASP A 213 37.51 6.72 6.30
CA ASP A 213 38.56 7.51 6.97
C ASP A 213 38.76 8.91 6.39
N ASP A 214 38.11 9.19 5.26
CA ASP A 214 38.15 10.44 4.51
C ASP A 214 36.75 11.07 4.32
N PHE A 215 35.73 10.68 5.13
CA PHE A 215 34.36 11.22 4.98
C PHE A 215 34.32 12.75 5.01
N GLU A 216 35.05 13.39 5.93
CA GLU A 216 35.17 14.85 5.97
C GLU A 216 35.97 15.39 4.77
N ALA A 217 36.97 14.66 4.29
CA ALA A 217 37.70 15.02 3.09
C ALA A 217 36.87 14.87 1.82
N GLU A 218 35.99 13.85 1.76
CA GLU A 218 35.03 13.64 0.67
C GLU A 218 33.99 14.77 0.65
N ILE A 219 33.41 15.13 1.79
CA ILE A 219 32.49 16.28 1.92
C ILE A 219 33.20 17.57 1.50
N GLY A 220 34.44 17.78 1.92
CA GLY A 220 35.25 18.92 1.49
C GLY A 220 35.46 18.99 -0.03
N ARG A 221 35.72 17.84 -0.68
CA ARG A 221 35.86 17.76 -2.15
C ARG A 221 34.54 18.09 -2.86
N ILE A 222 33.40 17.57 -2.37
CA ILE A 222 32.07 17.83 -2.94
C ILE A 222 31.74 19.33 -2.82
N LEU A 223 31.97 19.93 -1.65
CA LEU A 223 31.70 21.37 -1.42
C LEU A 223 32.62 22.26 -2.26
N ALA A 224 33.90 21.91 -2.45
CA ALA A 224 34.82 22.65 -3.30
C ALA A 224 34.42 22.55 -4.80
N ALA A 225 33.92 21.40 -5.25
CA ALA A 225 33.46 21.23 -6.62
C ALA A 225 32.16 22.01 -6.93
N THR A 226 31.28 22.21 -5.93
CA THR A 226 30.04 22.99 -6.07
C THR A 226 30.25 24.50 -5.88
N GLY A 227 31.32 24.93 -5.22
CA GLY A 227 31.64 26.35 -4.97
C GLY A 227 32.41 27.06 -6.10
N SER A 228 32.84 26.34 -7.16
CA SER A 228 33.59 26.91 -8.29
C SER A 228 32.75 27.24 -9.52
N ALA A 229 31.40 27.20 -9.40
CA ALA A 229 30.44 27.51 -10.48
C ALA A 229 29.67 28.80 -10.16
N GLY A 230 30.32 29.82 -9.63
CA GLY A 230 29.76 31.17 -9.39
C GLY A 230 30.56 32.22 -10.11
#